data_363d9461b419466cb70a03116750d462
#
_entry.id   363d9461b419466cb70a03116750d462
#
_cell.length_a   1.000
_cell.length_b   1.000
_cell.length_c   1.000
_cell.angle_alpha   90.00
_cell.angle_beta   90.00
_cell.angle_gamma   90.00
#
_symmetry.space_group_name_H-M   'P 1'
#
loop_
_entity.id
_entity.type
_entity.pdbx_description
1 polymer ?
#
loop_
_entity_poly.entity_id
_entity_poly.type
_entity_poly.pdbx_seq_one_letter_code
_entity_poly.pdbx_strand_id
1 'polypeptide(L)'
;MTLLSQDNPYYKFSQIDETLDLEKYKSNITTFYVVKGKLEFDIDGQKVEINSEEGLLVSSNCTINNLKKNDGTMAFEVISQKKEENLIEFVDKENSIIEKNIESFKILTNHKKVIKPWGHELWIVWLKGYHVLKKIYMKKDFKCSLQFHEKKYETNHLTFGKAKVLKDFHISPSSTEEQARERIKNIDLIKDYSQDISAPYSFTNVPGEIHRVYSLEDYTAYEVSTPELDDV
;
A
#
# COMPACT_ATOMS: atom_id res chain seq x y z
N MET A 1 5.82 -17.21 11.79
CA MET A 1 5.35 -16.36 10.68
C MET A 1 5.66 -14.94 11.11
N THR A 2 6.53 -14.24 10.39
CA THR A 2 6.88 -12.87 10.78
C THR A 2 5.73 -11.97 10.35
N LEU A 3 5.07 -11.35 11.31
CA LEU A 3 4.02 -10.37 11.06
C LEU A 3 4.62 -9.15 10.32
N LEU A 4 3.94 -8.70 9.28
CA LEU A 4 4.29 -7.45 8.63
C LEU A 4 4.12 -6.30 9.63
N SER A 5 5.17 -5.54 9.84
CA SER A 5 5.11 -4.21 10.46
C SER A 5 6.17 -3.34 9.81
N GLN A 6 5.75 -2.35 9.05
CA GLN A 6 6.61 -1.37 8.39
C GLN A 6 6.17 0.03 8.81
N ASP A 7 7.08 0.76 9.40
CA ASP A 7 6.88 2.10 9.93
C ASP A 7 7.81 3.09 9.21
N ASN A 8 7.26 4.15 8.68
CA ASN A 8 8.02 5.22 8.04
C ASN A 8 7.42 6.59 8.46
N PRO A 9 8.03 7.72 8.09
CA PRO A 9 7.57 9.05 8.53
C PRO A 9 6.15 9.44 8.10
N TYR A 10 5.54 8.70 7.17
CA TYR A 10 4.26 9.06 6.54
C TYR A 10 3.11 8.15 6.95
N TYR A 11 3.38 6.86 7.09
CA TYR A 11 2.37 5.85 7.46
C TYR A 11 3.01 4.67 8.18
N LYS A 12 2.18 3.97 8.92
CA LYS A 12 2.47 2.64 9.44
C LYS A 12 1.62 1.62 8.69
N PHE A 13 2.27 0.63 8.11
CA PHE A 13 1.62 -0.48 7.41
C PHE A 13 1.88 -1.77 8.16
N SER A 14 0.84 -2.45 8.61
CA SER A 14 0.96 -3.69 9.38
C SER A 14 -0.14 -4.69 9.08
N GLN A 15 0.18 -5.96 9.29
CA GLN A 15 -0.84 -6.99 9.39
C GLN A 15 -1.50 -6.90 10.76
N ILE A 16 -2.83 -6.97 10.80
CA ILE A 16 -3.59 -6.90 12.06
C ILE A 16 -3.30 -8.15 12.89
N ASP A 17 -2.79 -7.93 14.09
CA ASP A 17 -2.48 -8.94 15.09
C ASP A 17 -3.71 -9.26 15.97
N GLU A 18 -3.58 -10.27 16.83
CA GLU A 18 -4.58 -10.62 17.86
C GLU A 18 -4.54 -9.67 19.04
N THR A 19 -3.40 -9.05 19.31
CA THR A 19 -3.23 -8.04 20.38
C THR A 19 -3.60 -6.66 19.83
N LEU A 20 -4.86 -6.29 20.04
CA LEU A 20 -5.40 -5.04 19.51
C LEU A 20 -5.15 -3.89 20.50
N ASP A 21 -4.19 -3.03 20.18
CA ASP A 21 -4.06 -1.71 20.78
C ASP A 21 -4.90 -0.70 19.99
N LEU A 22 -6.07 -0.32 20.54
CA LEU A 22 -6.99 0.62 19.89
C LEU A 22 -6.51 2.08 19.99
N GLU A 23 -5.62 2.40 20.92
CA GLU A 23 -5.09 3.75 21.11
C GLU A 23 -4.35 4.26 19.86
N LYS A 24 -3.71 3.35 19.11
CA LYS A 24 -2.99 3.68 17.88
C LYS A 24 -3.88 4.28 16.77
N TYR A 25 -5.19 4.10 16.84
CA TYR A 25 -6.13 4.63 15.84
C TYR A 25 -6.64 6.02 16.19
N LYS A 26 -6.51 6.45 17.45
CA LYS A 26 -6.99 7.75 17.89
C LYS A 26 -6.34 8.88 17.10
N SER A 27 -7.17 9.78 16.58
CA SER A 27 -6.75 10.96 15.80
C SER A 27 -5.96 10.64 14.51
N ASN A 28 -5.98 9.40 14.06
CA ASN A 28 -5.33 8.95 12.82
C ASN A 28 -6.37 8.51 11.80
N ILE A 29 -6.10 8.82 10.53
CA ILE A 29 -6.86 8.21 9.43
C ILE A 29 -6.33 6.80 9.24
N THR A 30 -7.24 5.82 9.26
CA THR A 30 -6.88 4.42 9.14
C THR A 30 -7.66 3.74 8.03
N THR A 31 -6.95 3.03 7.16
CA THR A 31 -7.54 2.11 6.19
C THR A 31 -7.30 0.68 6.65
N PHE A 32 -8.37 -0.10 6.77
CA PHE A 32 -8.34 -1.54 6.96
C PHE A 32 -8.67 -2.24 5.65
N TYR A 33 -8.09 -3.41 5.42
CA TYR A 33 -8.41 -4.24 4.26
C TYR A 33 -8.33 -5.72 4.62
N VAL A 34 -9.40 -6.45 4.33
CA VAL A 34 -9.50 -7.90 4.58
C VAL A 34 -9.09 -8.67 3.34
N VAL A 35 -7.98 -9.40 3.44
CA VAL A 35 -7.52 -10.32 2.38
C VAL A 35 -8.35 -11.59 2.37
N LYS A 36 -8.62 -12.12 3.58
CA LYS A 36 -9.39 -13.34 3.81
C LYS A 36 -10.05 -13.30 5.18
N GLY A 37 -11.26 -13.81 5.30
CA GLY A 37 -12.02 -13.82 6.54
C GLY A 37 -12.83 -12.57 6.74
N LYS A 38 -12.93 -12.07 7.97
CA LYS A 38 -13.67 -10.85 8.26
C LYS A 38 -13.17 -10.12 9.51
N LEU A 39 -13.45 -8.82 9.55
CA LEU A 39 -13.28 -7.95 10.70
C LEU A 39 -14.62 -7.36 11.12
N GLU A 40 -14.83 -7.27 12.42
CA GLU A 40 -15.99 -6.64 13.04
C GLU A 40 -15.54 -5.45 13.89
N PHE A 41 -16.22 -4.32 13.75
CA PHE A 41 -15.88 -3.08 14.44
C PHE A 41 -17.07 -2.58 15.25
N ASP A 42 -16.76 -1.82 16.29
CA ASP A 42 -17.65 -0.85 16.90
C ASP A 42 -17.02 0.53 16.75
N ILE A 43 -17.64 1.37 15.92
CA ILE A 43 -17.16 2.72 15.62
C ILE A 43 -18.23 3.71 16.04
N ASP A 44 -17.94 4.53 17.04
CA ASP A 44 -18.88 5.52 17.61
C ASP A 44 -20.25 4.89 17.98
N GLY A 45 -20.23 3.62 18.47
CA GLY A 45 -21.42 2.86 18.81
C GLY A 45 -22.14 2.16 17.65
N GLN A 46 -21.64 2.30 16.42
CA GLN A 46 -22.16 1.62 15.25
C GLN A 46 -21.40 0.33 14.99
N LYS A 47 -22.12 -0.78 14.75
CA LYS A 47 -21.53 -2.07 14.37
C LYS A 47 -21.27 -2.09 12.87
N VAL A 48 -20.01 -2.36 12.50
CA VAL A 48 -19.55 -2.42 11.12
C VAL A 48 -18.84 -3.75 10.90
N GLU A 49 -19.13 -4.40 9.80
CA GLU A 49 -18.46 -5.63 9.37
C GLU A 49 -17.88 -5.44 7.97
N ILE A 50 -16.66 -5.90 7.76
CA ILE A 50 -16.04 -6.02 6.43
C ILE A 50 -15.54 -7.43 6.20
N ASN A 51 -15.75 -7.92 4.99
CA ASN A 51 -15.45 -9.29 4.57
C ASN A 51 -14.25 -9.33 3.62
N SER A 52 -13.89 -10.53 3.18
CA SER A 52 -12.80 -10.74 2.22
C SER A 52 -12.93 -9.82 1.00
N GLU A 53 -11.83 -9.20 0.62
CA GLU A 53 -11.70 -8.23 -0.50
C GLU A 53 -12.47 -6.92 -0.27
N GLU A 54 -12.85 -6.61 0.96
CA GLU A 54 -13.44 -5.33 1.35
C GLU A 54 -12.45 -4.53 2.21
N GLY A 55 -12.57 -3.22 2.14
CA GLY A 55 -11.83 -2.28 2.98
C GLY A 55 -12.76 -1.43 3.85
N LEU A 56 -12.18 -0.79 4.84
CA LEU A 56 -12.83 0.18 5.70
C LEU A 56 -11.89 1.37 5.91
N LEU A 57 -12.33 2.54 5.52
CA LEU A 57 -11.67 3.78 5.84
C LEU A 57 -12.33 4.41 7.05
N VAL A 58 -11.55 4.73 8.07
CA VAL A 58 -12.01 5.37 9.30
C VAL A 58 -11.35 6.74 9.43
N SER A 59 -12.17 7.77 9.63
CA SER A 59 -11.72 9.14 9.84
C SER A 59 -11.00 9.31 11.17
N SER A 60 -10.10 10.28 11.23
CA SER A 60 -9.43 10.69 12.48
C SER A 60 -10.36 11.23 13.56
N ASN A 61 -11.61 11.55 13.21
CA ASN A 61 -12.61 12.05 14.14
C ASN A 61 -13.45 10.94 14.78
N CYS A 62 -13.31 9.68 14.30
CA CYS A 62 -14.04 8.54 14.83
C CYS A 62 -13.27 7.83 15.93
N THR A 63 -14.01 7.18 16.80
CA THR A 63 -13.46 6.31 17.84
C THR A 63 -13.78 4.85 17.53
N ILE A 64 -12.75 4.04 17.36
CA ILE A 64 -12.90 2.59 17.29
C ILE A 64 -12.97 2.08 18.72
N ASN A 65 -14.17 1.73 19.17
CA ASN A 65 -14.41 1.24 20.52
C ASN A 65 -14.09 -0.25 20.66
N ASN A 66 -14.21 -1.00 19.55
CA ASN A 66 -13.89 -2.41 19.49
C ASN A 66 -13.49 -2.81 18.07
N LEU A 67 -12.57 -3.74 17.96
CA LEU A 67 -12.17 -4.40 16.73
C LEU A 67 -11.99 -5.89 17.04
N LYS A 68 -12.71 -6.74 16.33
CA LYS A 68 -12.62 -8.18 16.45
C LYS A 68 -12.17 -8.80 15.14
N LYS A 69 -11.15 -9.62 15.23
CA LYS A 69 -10.63 -10.43 14.13
C LYS A 69 -11.09 -11.88 14.35
N ASN A 70 -11.78 -12.47 13.38
CA ASN A 70 -12.18 -13.86 13.44
C ASN A 70 -11.02 -14.80 13.10
N ASP A 71 -11.10 -16.03 13.58
CA ASP A 71 -10.06 -17.04 13.34
C ASP A 71 -9.79 -17.25 11.85
N GLY A 72 -8.52 -17.35 11.49
CA GLY A 72 -8.07 -17.52 10.12
C GLY A 72 -8.18 -16.26 9.24
N THR A 73 -8.56 -15.12 9.81
CA THR A 73 -8.58 -13.84 9.09
C THR A 73 -7.17 -13.33 8.84
N MET A 74 -6.92 -12.92 7.60
CA MET A 74 -5.76 -12.14 7.19
C MET A 74 -6.22 -10.77 6.77
N ALA A 75 -5.75 -9.75 7.44
CA ALA A 75 -6.12 -8.36 7.18
C ALA A 75 -4.94 -7.42 7.44
N PHE A 76 -4.97 -6.29 6.76
CA PHE A 76 -3.96 -5.23 6.87
C PHE A 76 -4.58 -3.95 7.39
N GLU A 77 -3.73 -3.12 7.98
CA GLU A 77 -4.04 -1.76 8.38
C GLU A 77 -2.98 -0.79 7.86
N VAL A 78 -3.42 0.38 7.44
CA VAL A 78 -2.58 1.51 7.10
C VAL A 78 -3.02 2.68 7.95
N ILE A 79 -2.13 3.16 8.80
CA ILE A 79 -2.38 4.27 9.72
C ILE A 79 -1.55 5.46 9.25
N SER A 80 -2.19 6.59 8.95
CA SER A 80 -1.53 7.84 8.60
C SER A 80 -1.92 8.94 9.55
N GLN A 81 -0.93 9.67 10.03
CA GLN A 81 -1.18 10.85 10.85
C GLN A 81 -1.84 11.95 10.01
N LYS A 82 -2.80 12.66 10.59
CA LYS A 82 -3.48 13.80 9.96
C LYS A 82 -2.44 14.90 9.69
N LYS A 83 -2.21 15.22 8.41
CA LYS A 83 -1.27 16.29 8.02
C LYS A 83 -1.98 17.59 7.62
N GLU A 84 -3.17 17.52 7.05
CA GLU A 84 -3.95 18.69 6.61
C GLU A 84 -5.42 18.49 6.88
N GLU A 85 -6.11 19.58 7.17
CA GLU A 85 -7.55 19.56 7.40
C GLU A 85 -8.31 19.49 6.06
N ASN A 86 -9.27 18.62 5.97
CA ASN A 86 -10.48 18.75 5.17
C ASN A 86 -10.60 18.13 3.78
N LEU A 87 -9.62 17.53 3.14
CA LEU A 87 -9.82 16.92 1.82
C LEU A 87 -9.36 15.47 1.79
N ILE A 88 -10.32 14.56 1.75
CA ILE A 88 -10.08 13.14 1.46
C ILE A 88 -10.63 12.89 0.07
N GLU A 89 -9.74 12.64 -0.89
CA GLU A 89 -10.10 12.26 -2.24
C GLU A 89 -10.14 10.73 -2.34
N PHE A 90 -11.19 10.20 -2.96
CA PHE A 90 -11.29 8.78 -3.29
C PHE A 90 -11.21 8.60 -4.78
N VAL A 91 -10.53 7.56 -5.20
CA VAL A 91 -10.64 7.04 -6.55
C VAL A 91 -11.65 5.90 -6.50
N ASP A 92 -12.83 6.13 -7.02
CA ASP A 92 -13.84 5.10 -7.17
C ASP A 92 -13.64 4.27 -8.45
N LYS A 93 -14.54 3.28 -8.65
CA LYS A 93 -14.51 2.37 -9.79
C LYS A 93 -14.64 3.09 -11.16
N GLU A 94 -15.19 4.28 -11.18
CA GLU A 94 -15.50 5.06 -12.38
C GLU A 94 -14.43 6.09 -12.74
N ASN A 95 -13.28 6.09 -12.04
CA ASN A 95 -12.24 7.12 -12.12
C ASN A 95 -12.66 8.50 -11.58
N SER A 96 -13.80 8.63 -10.94
CA SER A 96 -14.15 9.87 -10.30
C SER A 96 -13.34 10.04 -9.01
N ILE A 97 -12.67 11.17 -8.89
CA ILE A 97 -12.12 11.62 -7.61
C ILE A 97 -13.29 12.19 -6.84
N ILE A 98 -13.72 11.50 -5.79
CA ILE A 98 -14.78 12.00 -4.94
C ILE A 98 -14.13 12.79 -3.81
N GLU A 99 -14.18 14.10 -3.91
CA GLU A 99 -13.89 14.97 -2.77
C GLU A 99 -15.04 14.85 -1.77
N LYS A 100 -14.80 14.22 -0.65
CA LYS A 100 -15.75 14.19 0.47
C LYS A 100 -15.01 14.37 1.78
N ASN A 101 -15.54 15.27 2.61
CA ASN A 101 -15.23 15.24 4.03
C ASN A 101 -15.79 13.93 4.60
N ILE A 102 -14.92 13.02 4.96
CA ILE A 102 -15.33 11.84 5.72
C ILE A 102 -15.45 12.27 7.16
N GLU A 103 -16.69 12.53 7.56
CA GLU A 103 -17.02 12.89 8.94
C GLU A 103 -17.02 11.64 9.85
N SER A 104 -17.10 10.42 9.26
CA SER A 104 -17.15 9.17 10.00
C SER A 104 -16.29 8.07 9.37
N PHE A 105 -16.90 7.02 8.86
CA PHE A 105 -16.20 5.91 8.19
C PHE A 105 -16.86 5.57 6.84
N LYS A 106 -16.12 4.84 5.99
CA LYS A 106 -16.64 4.36 4.69
C LYS A 106 -16.17 2.94 4.41
N ILE A 107 -17.12 2.05 4.06
CA ILE A 107 -16.81 0.71 3.54
C ILE A 107 -16.40 0.84 2.07
N LEU A 108 -15.30 0.18 1.71
CA LEU A 108 -14.67 0.20 0.38
C LEU A 108 -14.90 -1.17 -0.27
N THR A 109 -15.84 -1.26 -1.20
CA THR A 109 -16.21 -2.52 -1.87
C THR A 109 -15.90 -2.52 -3.35
N ASN A 110 -15.85 -1.34 -3.97
CA ASN A 110 -15.64 -1.17 -5.40
C ASN A 110 -14.23 -0.65 -5.68
N HIS A 111 -13.29 -1.57 -5.93
CA HIS A 111 -11.91 -1.21 -6.20
C HIS A 111 -11.68 -0.96 -7.68
N LYS A 112 -10.98 0.12 -8.02
CA LYS A 112 -10.58 0.43 -9.39
C LYS A 112 -9.54 -0.59 -9.86
N LYS A 113 -9.86 -1.33 -10.92
CA LYS A 113 -8.90 -2.23 -11.57
C LYS A 113 -8.19 -1.53 -12.72
N VAL A 114 -6.86 -1.46 -12.65
CA VAL A 114 -6.00 -0.92 -13.69
C VAL A 114 -5.22 -2.06 -14.33
N ILE A 115 -5.46 -2.30 -15.62
CA ILE A 115 -4.77 -3.35 -16.37
C ILE A 115 -3.37 -2.86 -16.76
N LYS A 116 -2.38 -3.73 -16.55
CA LYS A 116 -0.98 -3.51 -16.88
C LYS A 116 -0.49 -4.65 -17.80
N PRO A 117 0.57 -4.45 -18.59
CA PRO A 117 1.15 -5.52 -19.42
C PRO A 117 1.52 -6.77 -18.61
N TRP A 118 1.92 -6.59 -17.36
CA TRP A 118 2.36 -7.64 -16.45
C TRP A 118 1.24 -8.25 -15.59
N GLY A 119 0.02 -7.69 -15.61
CA GLY A 119 -1.09 -8.15 -14.78
C GLY A 119 -2.08 -7.04 -14.48
N HIS A 120 -2.28 -6.70 -13.22
CA HIS A 120 -3.16 -5.60 -12.85
C HIS A 120 -2.90 -5.09 -11.43
N GLU A 121 -3.35 -3.87 -11.19
CA GLU A 121 -3.47 -3.25 -9.88
C GLU A 121 -4.96 -3.15 -9.52
N LEU A 122 -5.30 -3.43 -8.26
CA LEU A 122 -6.57 -3.03 -7.66
C LEU A 122 -6.29 -1.88 -6.69
N TRP A 123 -6.81 -0.71 -7.01
CA TRP A 123 -6.70 0.46 -6.15
C TRP A 123 -7.79 0.40 -5.10
N ILE A 124 -7.39 0.06 -3.88
CA ILE A 124 -8.29 -0.10 -2.74
C ILE A 124 -8.69 1.27 -2.22
N VAL A 125 -7.71 2.15 -2.02
CA VAL A 125 -7.90 3.54 -1.62
C VAL A 125 -6.78 4.42 -2.14
N TRP A 126 -7.11 5.64 -2.50
CA TRP A 126 -6.16 6.73 -2.71
C TRP A 126 -6.63 7.94 -1.92
N LEU A 127 -5.86 8.31 -0.90
CA LEU A 127 -6.15 9.44 -0.03
C LEU A 127 -5.12 10.53 -0.26
N LYS A 128 -5.52 11.61 -0.90
CA LYS A 128 -4.67 12.77 -1.12
C LYS A 128 -4.15 13.31 0.22
N GLY A 129 -2.84 13.56 0.29
CA GLY A 129 -2.18 14.02 1.52
C GLY A 129 -1.91 12.94 2.58
N TYR A 130 -2.31 11.68 2.36
CA TYR A 130 -2.14 10.60 3.33
C TYR A 130 -1.44 9.37 2.76
N HIS A 131 -2.19 8.46 2.14
CA HIS A 131 -1.62 7.22 1.59
C HIS A 131 -2.46 6.65 0.45
N VAL A 132 -1.84 5.75 -0.28
CA VAL A 132 -2.48 4.88 -1.27
C VAL A 132 -2.31 3.44 -0.80
N LEU A 133 -3.34 2.61 -0.96
CA LEU A 133 -3.25 1.16 -0.78
C LEU A 133 -3.74 0.48 -2.05
N LYS A 134 -2.88 -0.39 -2.60
CA LYS A 134 -3.17 -1.19 -3.79
C LYS A 134 -2.89 -2.66 -3.53
N LYS A 135 -3.63 -3.53 -4.22
CA LYS A 135 -3.27 -4.93 -4.42
C LYS A 135 -2.70 -5.08 -5.82
N ILE A 136 -1.51 -5.67 -5.92
CA ILE A 136 -0.79 -5.89 -7.17
C ILE A 136 -0.81 -7.38 -7.48
N TYR A 137 -1.23 -7.73 -8.69
CA TYR A 137 -1.07 -9.06 -9.25
C TYR A 137 -0.18 -9.00 -10.48
N MET A 138 0.87 -9.78 -10.49
CA MET A 138 1.79 -9.91 -11.62
C MET A 138 1.90 -11.39 -12.02
N LYS A 139 1.79 -11.64 -13.33
CA LYS A 139 1.95 -12.98 -13.90
C LYS A 139 3.42 -13.39 -13.84
N LYS A 140 3.65 -14.69 -13.71
CA LYS A 140 4.99 -15.30 -13.83
C LYS A 140 5.73 -14.81 -15.09
N ASP A 141 7.02 -14.62 -14.96
CA ASP A 141 7.95 -14.18 -16.02
C ASP A 141 7.70 -12.76 -16.56
N PHE A 142 6.88 -11.96 -15.87
CA PHE A 142 6.70 -10.55 -16.18
C PHE A 142 7.46 -9.64 -15.21
N LYS A 143 7.67 -8.40 -15.65
CA LYS A 143 8.33 -7.36 -14.86
C LYS A 143 7.60 -6.04 -14.98
N CYS A 144 7.62 -5.24 -13.91
CA CYS A 144 7.19 -3.85 -13.99
C CYS A 144 8.26 -2.98 -14.70
N SER A 145 7.94 -1.72 -14.98
CA SER A 145 8.92 -0.74 -15.46
C SER A 145 10.11 -0.63 -14.50
N LEU A 146 11.25 -0.27 -15.03
CA LEU A 146 12.34 0.22 -14.23
C LEU A 146 12.05 1.69 -13.93
N GLN A 147 11.97 2.04 -12.65
CA GLN A 147 11.49 3.34 -12.22
C GLN A 147 12.22 3.81 -10.96
N PHE A 148 12.14 5.09 -10.70
CA PHE A 148 12.44 5.72 -9.41
C PHE A 148 11.37 6.78 -9.14
N HIS A 149 11.26 7.17 -7.90
CA HIS A 149 10.35 8.23 -7.48
C HIS A 149 11.14 9.37 -6.84
N GLU A 150 10.80 10.61 -7.13
CA GLU A 150 11.46 11.76 -6.52
C GLU A 150 11.03 11.98 -5.07
N LYS A 151 9.78 11.73 -4.75
CA LYS A 151 9.15 12.04 -3.44
C LYS A 151 8.47 10.86 -2.79
N LYS A 152 8.02 9.88 -3.60
CA LYS A 152 7.16 8.79 -3.16
C LYS A 152 7.93 7.73 -2.38
N TYR A 153 7.39 7.37 -1.22
CA TYR A 153 7.73 6.15 -0.49
C TYR A 153 6.75 5.04 -0.90
N GLU A 154 7.25 3.85 -1.12
CA GLU A 154 6.44 2.65 -1.38
C GLU A 154 6.88 1.50 -0.50
N THR A 155 5.94 0.92 0.23
CA THR A 155 6.15 -0.33 0.95
C THR A 155 5.34 -1.44 0.30
N ASN A 156 6.01 -2.48 -0.12
CA ASN A 156 5.41 -3.67 -0.73
C ASN A 156 5.46 -4.83 0.25
N HIS A 157 4.33 -5.53 0.41
CA HIS A 157 4.25 -6.78 1.16
C HIS A 157 3.78 -7.91 0.24
N LEU A 158 4.72 -8.78 -0.11
CA LEU A 158 4.46 -9.98 -0.90
C LEU A 158 3.73 -11.02 -0.04
N THR A 159 2.54 -11.40 -0.47
CA THR A 159 1.70 -12.39 0.22
C THR A 159 1.66 -13.74 -0.49
N PHE A 160 1.98 -13.77 -1.78
CA PHE A 160 1.99 -14.98 -2.59
C PHE A 160 3.03 -14.91 -3.70
N GLY A 161 3.73 -16.02 -3.97
CA GLY A 161 4.66 -16.19 -5.06
C GLY A 161 6.10 -15.86 -4.70
N LYS A 162 6.93 -15.74 -5.76
CA LYS A 162 8.35 -15.39 -5.69
C LYS A 162 8.69 -14.33 -6.71
N ALA A 163 9.63 -13.48 -6.38
CA ALA A 163 10.09 -12.43 -7.26
C ALA A 163 11.59 -12.17 -7.09
N LYS A 164 12.16 -11.50 -8.08
CA LYS A 164 13.44 -10.83 -7.99
C LYS A 164 13.19 -9.33 -7.89
N VAL A 165 13.71 -8.72 -6.83
CA VAL A 165 13.66 -7.26 -6.67
C VAL A 165 15.04 -6.71 -7.02
N LEU A 166 15.04 -5.78 -7.95
CA LEU A 166 16.22 -4.98 -8.28
C LEU A 166 16.05 -3.62 -7.62
N LYS A 167 17.05 -3.18 -6.86
CA LYS A 167 17.09 -1.89 -6.16
C LYS A 167 18.47 -1.27 -6.33
N ASP A 168 18.54 0.03 -6.63
CA ASP A 168 19.78 0.79 -6.71
C ASP A 168 19.73 2.04 -5.82
N PHE A 169 20.55 2.06 -4.80
CA PHE A 169 20.66 3.15 -3.82
C PHE A 169 21.60 4.31 -4.25
N HIS A 170 22.13 4.27 -5.46
CA HIS A 170 23.14 5.25 -5.88
C HIS A 170 22.56 6.54 -6.48
N ILE A 171 21.26 6.62 -6.66
CA ILE A 171 20.62 7.87 -7.05
C ILE A 171 20.25 8.62 -5.78
N SER A 172 20.89 9.77 -5.62
CA SER A 172 20.55 10.73 -4.57
C SER A 172 19.21 11.40 -4.92
N PRO A 173 18.38 11.77 -3.92
CA PRO A 173 17.22 12.64 -4.12
C PRO A 173 17.55 13.99 -4.78
N SER A 174 18.82 14.36 -4.82
CA SER A 174 19.34 15.54 -5.53
C SER A 174 19.76 15.27 -6.97
N SER A 175 19.63 14.06 -7.49
CA SER A 175 19.95 13.72 -8.87
C SER A 175 18.98 14.40 -9.82
N THR A 176 19.50 14.93 -10.93
CA THR A 176 18.64 15.48 -11.99
C THR A 176 17.91 14.36 -12.72
N GLU A 177 16.77 14.68 -13.33
CA GLU A 177 16.03 13.74 -14.19
C GLU A 177 16.92 13.14 -15.29
N GLU A 178 17.81 13.94 -15.89
CA GLU A 178 18.76 13.50 -16.91
C GLU A 178 19.74 12.45 -16.37
N GLN A 179 20.29 12.68 -15.19
CA GLN A 179 21.18 11.72 -14.50
C GLN A 179 20.46 10.41 -14.19
N ALA A 180 19.22 10.48 -13.75
CA ALA A 180 18.40 9.31 -13.47
C ALA A 180 18.09 8.52 -14.76
N ARG A 181 17.73 9.22 -15.85
CA ARG A 181 17.44 8.60 -17.18
C ARG A 181 18.70 7.94 -17.77
N GLU A 182 19.85 8.55 -17.64
CA GLU A 182 21.12 7.96 -18.11
C GLU A 182 21.48 6.72 -17.29
N ARG A 183 21.33 6.79 -15.99
CA ARG A 183 21.59 5.65 -15.12
C ARG A 183 20.64 4.47 -15.40
N ILE A 184 19.35 4.74 -15.62
CA ILE A 184 18.36 3.71 -15.97
C ILE A 184 18.77 2.94 -17.24
N LYS A 185 19.36 3.59 -18.24
CA LYS A 185 19.84 2.92 -19.45
C LYS A 185 20.92 1.88 -19.17
N ASN A 186 21.71 2.07 -18.13
CA ASN A 186 22.86 1.27 -17.76
C ASN A 186 22.62 0.28 -16.62
N ILE A 187 21.44 0.37 -15.94
CA ILE A 187 21.19 -0.38 -14.69
C ILE A 187 21.06 -1.90 -14.92
N ASP A 188 20.67 -2.34 -16.12
CA ASP A 188 20.61 -3.78 -16.45
C ASP A 188 21.97 -4.47 -16.35
N LEU A 189 23.07 -3.70 -16.29
CA LEU A 189 24.42 -4.18 -16.06
C LEU A 189 24.74 -4.40 -14.56
N ILE A 190 23.88 -3.93 -13.65
CA ILE A 190 24.08 -4.02 -12.21
C ILE A 190 23.39 -5.28 -11.66
N LYS A 191 23.89 -6.46 -12.04
CA LYS A 191 23.37 -7.75 -11.51
C LYS A 191 23.50 -7.89 -9.99
N ASP A 192 24.39 -7.12 -9.40
CA ASP A 192 24.75 -7.23 -7.98
C ASP A 192 23.70 -6.64 -7.02
N TYR A 193 22.72 -5.89 -7.53
CA TYR A 193 21.67 -5.26 -6.73
C TYR A 193 20.32 -5.99 -6.77
N SER A 194 20.27 -7.20 -7.33
CA SER A 194 19.07 -8.00 -7.33
C SER A 194 19.01 -8.96 -6.15
N GLN A 195 17.85 -9.06 -5.53
CA GLN A 195 17.56 -9.98 -4.45
C GLN A 195 16.38 -10.86 -4.79
N ASP A 196 16.51 -12.18 -4.62
CA ASP A 196 15.40 -13.11 -4.71
C ASP A 196 14.61 -13.09 -3.42
N ILE A 197 13.29 -12.95 -3.54
CA ILE A 197 12.36 -12.90 -2.42
C ILE A 197 11.24 -13.93 -2.59
N SER A 198 10.73 -14.42 -1.47
CA SER A 198 9.60 -15.35 -1.42
C SER A 198 8.58 -14.89 -0.37
N ALA A 199 7.31 -15.07 -0.66
CA ALA A 199 6.25 -14.75 0.31
C ALA A 199 6.36 -15.57 1.61
N PRO A 200 6.08 -14.97 2.80
CA PRO A 200 5.81 -13.56 3.01
C PRO A 200 7.10 -12.72 3.08
N TYR A 201 7.14 -11.60 2.41
CA TYR A 201 8.30 -10.70 2.42
C TYR A 201 7.87 -9.25 2.25
N SER A 202 8.55 -8.32 2.93
CA SER A 202 8.30 -6.89 2.80
C SER A 202 9.57 -6.15 2.40
N PHE A 203 9.41 -5.14 1.56
CA PHE A 203 10.48 -4.21 1.21
C PHE A 203 9.90 -2.81 0.98
N THR A 204 10.73 -1.81 1.20
CA THR A 204 10.37 -0.40 0.99
C THR A 204 11.30 0.21 -0.05
N ASN A 205 10.73 0.93 -1.00
CA ASN A 205 11.44 1.79 -1.93
C ASN A 205 11.35 3.23 -1.40
N VAL A 206 12.48 3.89 -1.29
CA VAL A 206 12.57 5.27 -0.83
C VAL A 206 12.75 6.23 -2.01
N PRO A 207 12.47 7.53 -1.85
CA PRO A 207 12.75 8.52 -2.88
C PRO A 207 14.18 8.44 -3.43
N GLY A 208 14.32 8.55 -4.74
CA GLY A 208 15.60 8.47 -5.45
C GLY A 208 16.10 7.05 -5.72
N GLU A 209 15.46 6.03 -5.18
CA GLU A 209 15.88 4.65 -5.35
C GLU A 209 15.33 4.04 -6.64
N ILE A 210 16.22 3.63 -7.56
CA ILE A 210 15.81 2.89 -8.76
C ILE A 210 15.42 1.48 -8.35
N HIS A 211 14.26 1.05 -8.81
CA HIS A 211 13.74 -0.27 -8.48
C HIS A 211 12.92 -0.90 -9.60
N ARG A 212 12.80 -2.21 -9.54
CA ARG A 212 11.97 -3.05 -10.41
C ARG A 212 11.66 -4.36 -9.71
N VAL A 213 10.47 -4.89 -9.96
CA VAL A 213 10.09 -6.26 -9.60
C VAL A 213 10.01 -7.11 -10.86
N TYR A 214 10.58 -8.31 -10.83
CA TYR A 214 10.45 -9.36 -11.82
C TYR A 214 9.86 -10.59 -11.13
N SER A 215 8.69 -11.04 -11.57
CA SER A 215 7.99 -12.19 -10.97
C SER A 215 8.58 -13.50 -11.46
N LEU A 216 9.04 -14.34 -10.53
CA LEU A 216 9.54 -15.69 -10.80
C LEU A 216 8.41 -16.73 -10.76
N GLU A 217 7.33 -16.42 -10.07
CA GLU A 217 6.06 -17.14 -10.01
C GLU A 217 4.93 -16.12 -10.09
N ASP A 218 3.68 -16.54 -10.23
CA ASP A 218 2.56 -15.62 -10.04
C ASP A 218 2.71 -14.91 -8.71
N TYR A 219 2.60 -13.59 -8.74
CA TYR A 219 2.96 -12.70 -7.64
C TYR A 219 1.73 -11.94 -7.16
N THR A 220 1.52 -11.91 -5.86
CA THR A 220 0.54 -11.01 -5.24
C THR A 220 1.17 -10.26 -4.09
N ALA A 221 1.10 -8.93 -4.16
CA ALA A 221 1.57 -8.04 -3.11
C ALA A 221 0.53 -6.96 -2.78
N TYR A 222 0.66 -6.39 -1.58
CA TYR A 222 -0.04 -5.18 -1.18
C TYR A 222 0.98 -4.06 -1.08
N GLU A 223 0.71 -2.98 -1.82
CA GLU A 223 1.55 -1.78 -1.87
C GLU A 223 0.86 -0.67 -1.11
N VAL A 224 1.57 -0.11 -0.15
CA VAL A 224 1.20 1.17 0.47
C VAL A 224 2.23 2.20 0.05
N SER A 225 1.75 3.37 -0.35
CA SER A 225 2.63 4.47 -0.74
C SER A 225 2.12 5.82 -0.25
N THR A 226 2.99 6.80 -0.26
CA THR A 226 2.58 8.20 -0.20
C THR A 226 1.80 8.57 -1.46
N PRO A 227 0.96 9.62 -1.46
CA PRO A 227 -0.11 9.79 -2.45
C PRO A 227 0.33 10.39 -3.80
N GLU A 228 1.61 10.61 -4.03
CA GLU A 228 2.15 11.12 -5.28
C GLU A 228 1.89 10.11 -6.42
N LEU A 229 1.15 10.52 -7.46
CA LEU A 229 0.79 9.64 -8.58
C LEU A 229 1.70 9.83 -9.80
N ASP A 230 2.14 11.06 -10.04
CA ASP A 230 2.89 11.46 -11.25
C ASP A 230 4.39 11.64 -10.97
N ASP A 231 4.89 10.94 -9.97
CA ASP A 231 6.27 11.05 -9.46
C ASP A 231 7.12 9.86 -9.99
N VAL A 232 7.23 9.75 -11.32
CA VAL A 232 7.99 8.67 -12.01
C VAL A 232 8.95 9.24 -13.03
#